data_5a62e1fa4251871606c101f23d994b14
#
_entry.id   5a62e1fa4251871606c101f23d994b14
#
_cell.length_a   1.000
_cell.length_b   1.000
_cell.length_c   1.000
_cell.angle_alpha   90.00
_cell.angle_beta   90.00
_cell.angle_gamma   90.00
#
_symmetry.space_group_name_H-M   'P 1'
#
loop_
_entity.id
_entity.type
_entity.pdbx_description
1 polymer ?
#
loop_
_entity_poly.entity_id
_entity_poly.type
_entity_poly.pdbx_seq_one_letter_code
_entity_poly.pdbx_strand_id
1 'polypeptide(L)'
;MFHLQKRKRIKMLKKILYWFLIIFALIQFIPVDRTNLPVKKSQNFVDIFNAPTEVQVLLKNTCYDCHSNETIYPDYAYVAPISWSIKNHINEGREHLNFSIWSTYNKELKKGMLENTIADLEQNRMPINGYTAQHPEARLQASEKQTLIEYFKGILQSGNY
;
A
#
# COMPACT_ATOMS: atom_id res chain seq x y z
N MET A 1 32.24 40.52 -18.28
CA MET A 1 31.64 39.32 -18.90
C MET A 1 30.92 38.40 -17.90
N PHE A 2 31.47 38.11 -16.74
CA PHE A 2 30.92 37.21 -15.69
C PHE A 2 29.54 37.66 -15.13
N HIS A 3 29.29 38.94 -14.94
CA HIS A 3 28.02 39.45 -14.38
C HIS A 3 26.82 39.30 -15.32
N LEU A 4 27.01 39.40 -16.63
CA LEU A 4 25.95 39.20 -17.62
C LEU A 4 25.54 37.75 -17.73
N GLN A 5 26.49 36.83 -17.63
CA GLN A 5 26.23 35.38 -17.65
C GLN A 5 25.46 34.94 -16.41
N LYS A 6 25.79 35.46 -15.23
CA LYS A 6 25.06 35.18 -13.96
C LYS A 6 23.60 35.67 -14.03
N ARG A 7 23.35 36.86 -14.59
CA ARG A 7 22.00 37.41 -14.77
C ARG A 7 21.16 36.57 -15.76
N LYS A 8 21.72 36.09 -16.85
CA LYS A 8 21.03 35.20 -17.79
C LYS A 8 20.65 33.87 -17.13
N ARG A 9 21.55 33.25 -16.36
CA ARG A 9 21.29 32.01 -15.59
C ARG A 9 20.15 32.20 -14.59
N ILE A 10 20.13 33.28 -13.82
CA ILE A 10 19.07 33.57 -12.85
C ILE A 10 17.71 33.74 -13.54
N LYS A 11 17.66 34.46 -14.68
CA LYS A 11 16.42 34.62 -15.46
C LYS A 11 15.90 33.26 -16.00
N MET A 12 16.80 32.41 -16.46
CA MET A 12 16.46 31.07 -16.94
C MET A 12 15.91 30.19 -15.80
N LEU A 13 16.59 30.16 -14.65
CA LEU A 13 16.13 29.43 -13.47
C LEU A 13 14.75 29.88 -12.98
N LYS A 14 14.50 31.18 -12.98
CA LYS A 14 13.17 31.74 -12.64
C LYS A 14 12.09 31.25 -13.63
N LYS A 15 12.37 31.25 -14.93
CA LYS A 15 11.42 30.72 -15.93
C LYS A 15 11.13 29.24 -15.72
N ILE A 16 12.16 28.43 -15.47
CA ILE A 16 12.00 27.00 -15.16
C ILE A 16 11.12 26.80 -13.92
N LEU A 17 11.41 27.56 -12.85
CA LEU A 17 10.61 27.51 -11.63
C LEU A 17 9.14 27.88 -11.88
N TYR A 18 8.86 28.95 -12.64
CA TYR A 18 7.49 29.35 -12.98
C TYR A 18 6.75 28.25 -13.76
N TRP A 19 7.39 27.67 -14.77
CA TRP A 19 6.78 26.57 -15.52
C TRP A 19 6.55 25.34 -14.66
N PHE A 20 7.51 25.01 -13.79
CA PHE A 20 7.34 23.92 -12.84
C PHE A 20 6.12 24.15 -11.92
N LEU A 21 5.99 25.34 -11.35
CA LEU A 21 4.85 25.68 -10.48
C LEU A 21 3.52 25.65 -11.23
N ILE A 22 3.49 26.14 -12.48
CA ILE A 22 2.28 26.08 -13.32
C ILE A 22 1.90 24.62 -13.59
N ILE A 23 2.84 23.80 -14.05
CA ILE A 23 2.60 22.37 -14.32
C ILE A 23 2.16 21.67 -13.03
N PHE A 24 2.87 21.93 -11.92
CA PHE A 24 2.50 21.34 -10.62
C PHE A 24 1.07 21.72 -10.20
N ALA A 25 0.67 22.98 -10.40
CA ALA A 25 -0.70 23.41 -10.13
C ALA A 25 -1.71 22.74 -11.05
N LEU A 26 -1.40 22.61 -12.35
CA LEU A 26 -2.30 21.99 -13.34
C LEU A 26 -2.53 20.51 -13.06
N ILE A 27 -1.50 19.76 -12.66
CA ILE A 27 -1.66 18.32 -12.36
C ILE A 27 -2.52 18.06 -11.13
N GLN A 28 -2.74 19.04 -10.23
CA GLN A 28 -3.65 18.86 -9.10
C GLN A 28 -5.13 18.74 -9.53
N PHE A 29 -5.48 19.18 -10.73
CA PHE A 29 -6.84 19.05 -11.27
C PHE A 29 -7.13 17.66 -11.86
N ILE A 30 -6.12 16.78 -11.95
CA ILE A 30 -6.33 15.40 -12.42
C ILE A 30 -6.87 14.56 -11.23
N PRO A 31 -8.13 14.13 -11.27
CA PRO A 31 -8.75 13.43 -10.15
C PRO A 31 -8.15 12.03 -9.97
N VAL A 32 -8.05 11.61 -8.70
CA VAL A 32 -7.71 10.24 -8.32
C VAL A 32 -8.88 9.68 -7.52
N ASP A 33 -9.45 8.58 -7.98
CA ASP A 33 -10.49 7.88 -7.24
C ASP A 33 -9.91 7.20 -5.99
N ARG A 34 -10.41 7.60 -4.82
CA ARG A 34 -10.04 7.08 -3.50
C ARG A 34 -11.20 6.34 -2.83
N THR A 35 -12.21 5.99 -3.60
CA THR A 35 -13.38 5.28 -3.09
C THR A 35 -12.99 3.85 -2.72
N ASN A 36 -13.30 3.46 -1.49
CA ASN A 36 -13.22 2.08 -1.06
C ASN A 36 -14.50 1.35 -1.43
N LEU A 37 -14.37 0.13 -1.97
CA LEU A 37 -15.50 -0.75 -2.18
C LEU A 37 -16.03 -1.27 -0.83
N PRO A 38 -17.33 -1.58 -0.72
CA PRO A 38 -17.90 -2.10 0.52
C PRO A 38 -17.29 -3.44 0.89
N VAL A 39 -17.08 -3.64 2.20
CA VAL A 39 -16.55 -4.89 2.77
C VAL A 39 -17.70 -5.71 3.35
N LYS A 40 -17.76 -6.99 2.99
CA LYS A 40 -18.69 -7.96 3.56
C LYS A 40 -17.92 -8.88 4.51
N LYS A 41 -18.35 -8.99 5.77
CA LYS A 41 -17.73 -9.88 6.76
C LYS A 41 -17.60 -11.33 6.28
N SER A 42 -18.59 -11.83 5.55
CA SER A 42 -18.56 -13.17 4.97
C SER A 42 -17.50 -13.36 3.87
N GLN A 43 -16.84 -12.29 3.43
CA GLN A 43 -15.81 -12.33 2.40
C GLN A 43 -14.44 -11.88 2.90
N ASN A 44 -14.41 -11.16 4.02
CA ASN A 44 -13.20 -10.56 4.56
C ASN A 44 -12.37 -11.59 5.34
N PHE A 45 -11.08 -11.63 5.07
CA PHE A 45 -10.13 -12.61 5.61
C PHE A 45 -10.17 -12.71 7.14
N VAL A 46 -10.04 -11.58 7.85
CA VAL A 46 -9.99 -11.58 9.32
C VAL A 46 -11.29 -12.05 9.97
N ASP A 47 -12.42 -11.80 9.30
CA ASP A 47 -13.74 -12.23 9.79
C ASP A 47 -13.97 -13.72 9.52
N ILE A 48 -13.58 -14.24 8.33
CA ILE A 48 -13.75 -15.66 7.95
C ILE A 48 -12.96 -16.57 8.90
N PHE A 49 -11.71 -16.18 9.19
CA PHE A 49 -10.84 -16.99 10.04
C PHE A 49 -10.97 -16.69 11.54
N ASN A 50 -11.88 -15.78 11.93
CA ASN A 50 -11.96 -15.28 13.33
C ASN A 50 -10.56 -14.98 13.87
N ALA A 51 -9.77 -14.21 13.10
CA ALA A 51 -8.38 -13.96 13.40
C ALA A 51 -8.22 -13.39 14.84
N PRO A 52 -7.21 -13.81 15.61
CA PRO A 52 -6.92 -13.23 16.92
C PRO A 52 -6.76 -11.71 16.82
N THR A 53 -7.16 -10.98 17.85
CA THR A 53 -7.12 -9.50 17.87
C THR A 53 -5.74 -8.96 17.51
N GLU A 54 -4.69 -9.57 18.05
CA GLU A 54 -3.30 -9.20 17.71
C GLU A 54 -3.04 -9.29 16.21
N VAL A 55 -3.40 -10.40 15.56
CA VAL A 55 -3.23 -10.61 14.13
C VAL A 55 -4.08 -9.61 13.33
N GLN A 56 -5.31 -9.34 13.76
CA GLN A 56 -6.16 -8.33 13.11
C GLN A 56 -5.49 -6.94 13.11
N VAL A 57 -4.94 -6.52 14.26
CA VAL A 57 -4.25 -5.23 14.40
C VAL A 57 -3.02 -5.19 13.51
N LEU A 58 -2.19 -6.23 13.53
CA LEU A 58 -1.00 -6.31 12.67
C LEU A 58 -1.38 -6.22 11.19
N LEU A 59 -2.33 -7.02 10.72
CA LEU A 59 -2.78 -7.00 9.33
C LEU A 59 -3.34 -5.64 8.91
N LYS A 60 -4.16 -5.01 9.75
CA LYS A 60 -4.74 -3.70 9.46
C LYS A 60 -3.68 -2.61 9.35
N ASN A 61 -2.69 -2.62 10.23
CA ASN A 61 -1.64 -1.60 10.24
C ASN A 61 -0.59 -1.79 9.13
N THR A 62 -0.37 -3.03 8.67
CA THR A 62 0.77 -3.33 7.79
C THR A 62 0.37 -3.70 6.36
N CYS A 63 -0.84 -4.24 6.15
CA CYS A 63 -1.23 -4.84 4.88
C CYS A 63 -2.49 -4.21 4.27
N TYR A 64 -3.49 -3.87 5.10
CA TYR A 64 -4.84 -3.57 4.65
C TYR A 64 -4.94 -2.31 3.81
N ASP A 65 -4.07 -1.31 3.99
CA ASP A 65 -4.09 -0.11 3.16
C ASP A 65 -3.88 -0.40 1.67
N CYS A 66 -3.01 -1.37 1.35
CA CYS A 66 -2.77 -1.76 -0.05
C CYS A 66 -3.53 -3.02 -0.46
N HIS A 67 -3.78 -3.93 0.47
CA HIS A 67 -4.33 -5.27 0.19
C HIS A 67 -5.76 -5.47 0.69
N SER A 68 -6.54 -4.39 0.82
CA SER A 68 -7.96 -4.49 1.17
C SER A 68 -8.80 -3.36 0.57
N ASN A 69 -10.12 -3.42 0.78
CA ASN A 69 -11.04 -2.33 0.48
C ASN A 69 -11.22 -1.38 1.69
N GLU A 70 -10.30 -1.41 2.66
CA GLU A 70 -10.34 -0.59 3.88
C GLU A 70 -9.17 0.40 3.93
N THR A 71 -8.65 0.86 2.79
CA THR A 71 -7.54 1.82 2.70
C THR A 71 -7.85 3.10 3.46
N ILE A 72 -6.95 3.53 4.33
CA ILE A 72 -6.98 4.85 4.98
C ILE A 72 -6.01 5.76 4.22
N TYR A 73 -6.55 6.72 3.46
CA TYR A 73 -5.74 7.62 2.65
C TYR A 73 -5.17 8.76 3.51
N PRO A 74 -3.83 8.86 3.67
CA PRO A 74 -3.21 9.98 4.39
C PRO A 74 -3.25 11.27 3.57
N ASP A 75 -2.99 12.43 4.21
CA ASP A 75 -3.07 13.74 3.57
C ASP A 75 -2.20 13.86 2.31
N TYR A 76 -1.02 13.26 2.31
CA TYR A 76 -0.12 13.30 1.15
C TYR A 76 -0.66 12.49 -0.06
N ALA A 77 -1.63 11.59 0.15
CA ALA A 77 -2.32 10.87 -0.93
C ALA A 77 -3.26 11.77 -1.74
N TYR A 78 -3.44 13.03 -1.35
CA TYR A 78 -4.25 14.02 -2.07
C TYR A 78 -3.43 14.93 -2.96
N VAL A 79 -2.09 14.81 -2.96
CA VAL A 79 -1.18 15.69 -3.72
C VAL A 79 -0.54 14.94 -4.89
N ALA A 80 -0.80 15.39 -6.13
CA ALA A 80 -0.16 14.86 -7.32
C ALA A 80 1.32 15.33 -7.39
N PRO A 81 2.26 14.51 -7.87
CA PRO A 81 2.07 13.18 -8.48
C PRO A 81 2.06 12.01 -7.46
N ILE A 82 2.26 12.28 -6.16
CA ILE A 82 2.32 11.24 -5.11
C ILE A 82 1.02 10.42 -5.09
N SER A 83 -0.13 11.11 -5.23
CA SER A 83 -1.44 10.49 -5.28
C SER A 83 -1.58 9.42 -6.36
N TRP A 84 -0.96 9.59 -7.50
CA TRP A 84 -0.98 8.62 -8.60
C TRP A 84 -0.17 7.37 -8.25
N SER A 85 1.02 7.57 -7.66
CA SER A 85 1.87 6.46 -7.24
C SER A 85 1.19 5.61 -6.17
N ILE A 86 0.58 6.26 -5.15
CA ILE A 86 -0.15 5.57 -4.09
C ILE A 86 -1.32 4.76 -4.66
N LYS A 87 -2.14 5.39 -5.54
CA LYS A 87 -3.26 4.69 -6.16
C LYS A 87 -2.81 3.49 -6.99
N ASN A 88 -1.69 3.63 -7.71
CA ASN A 88 -1.12 2.53 -8.48
C ASN A 88 -0.71 1.37 -7.56
N HIS A 89 0.02 1.64 -6.48
CA HIS A 89 0.41 0.61 -5.51
C HIS A 89 -0.78 -0.09 -4.85
N ILE A 90 -1.85 0.66 -4.53
CA ILE A 90 -3.08 0.07 -3.98
C ILE A 90 -3.75 -0.84 -5.02
N ASN A 91 -3.83 -0.42 -6.27
CA ASN A 91 -4.40 -1.24 -7.33
C ASN A 91 -3.59 -2.52 -7.53
N GLU A 92 -2.27 -2.43 -7.67
CA GLU A 92 -1.37 -3.57 -7.76
C GLU A 92 -1.48 -4.50 -6.55
N GLY A 93 -1.50 -3.94 -5.32
CA GLY A 93 -1.68 -4.70 -4.11
C GLY A 93 -2.98 -5.50 -4.12
N ARG A 94 -4.10 -4.87 -4.50
CA ARG A 94 -5.41 -5.53 -4.60
C ARG A 94 -5.49 -6.57 -5.72
N GLU A 95 -4.78 -6.39 -6.82
CA GLU A 95 -4.70 -7.38 -7.90
C GLU A 95 -3.96 -8.64 -7.45
N HIS A 96 -2.88 -8.49 -6.70
CA HIS A 96 -2.12 -9.62 -6.18
C HIS A 96 -2.82 -10.33 -5.02
N LEU A 97 -3.42 -9.58 -4.10
CA LEU A 97 -4.14 -10.08 -2.93
C LEU A 97 -5.08 -9.00 -2.43
N ASN A 98 -6.38 -9.32 -2.28
CA ASN A 98 -7.33 -8.45 -1.60
C ASN A 98 -8.04 -9.22 -0.47
N PHE A 99 -7.67 -8.93 0.77
CA PHE A 99 -8.23 -9.55 1.96
C PHE A 99 -9.75 -9.35 2.10
N SER A 100 -10.30 -8.25 1.58
CA SER A 100 -11.73 -7.93 1.69
C SER A 100 -12.65 -8.81 0.85
N ILE A 101 -12.09 -9.54 -0.11
CA ILE A 101 -12.84 -10.43 -1.01
C ILE A 101 -12.30 -11.87 -0.99
N TRP A 102 -11.63 -12.26 0.10
CA TRP A 102 -10.93 -13.54 0.24
C TRP A 102 -11.78 -14.75 -0.15
N SER A 103 -13.05 -14.80 0.26
CA SER A 103 -13.92 -15.95 -0.04
C SER A 103 -14.22 -16.13 -1.53
N THR A 104 -14.00 -15.09 -2.34
CA THR A 104 -14.29 -15.14 -3.78
C THR A 104 -13.21 -15.82 -4.60
N TYR A 105 -12.02 -16.01 -4.04
CA TYR A 105 -10.92 -16.69 -4.69
C TYR A 105 -11.11 -18.21 -4.65
N ASN A 106 -10.68 -18.91 -5.71
CA ASN A 106 -10.61 -20.36 -5.71
C ASN A 106 -9.48 -20.87 -4.80
N LYS A 107 -9.46 -22.16 -4.54
CA LYS A 107 -8.52 -22.78 -3.59
C LYS A 107 -7.06 -22.64 -4.03
N GLU A 108 -6.76 -22.78 -5.31
CA GLU A 108 -5.42 -22.68 -5.87
C GLU A 108 -4.86 -21.26 -5.71
N LEU A 109 -5.67 -20.25 -6.02
CA LEU A 109 -5.29 -18.85 -5.83
C LEU A 109 -5.03 -18.52 -4.36
N LYS A 110 -5.92 -18.93 -3.46
CA LYS A 110 -5.75 -18.74 -2.01
C LYS A 110 -4.45 -19.37 -1.50
N LYS A 111 -4.15 -20.59 -1.95
CA LYS A 111 -2.90 -21.27 -1.62
C LYS A 111 -1.70 -20.45 -2.07
N GLY A 112 -1.65 -20.06 -3.34
CA GLY A 112 -0.57 -19.25 -3.89
C GLY A 112 -0.42 -17.90 -3.19
N MET A 113 -1.53 -17.22 -2.85
CA MET A 113 -1.52 -15.96 -2.09
C MET A 113 -0.93 -16.15 -0.70
N LEU A 114 -1.28 -17.22 0.03
CA LEU A 114 -0.71 -17.54 1.35
C LEU A 114 0.79 -17.83 1.25
N GLU A 115 1.20 -18.66 0.29
CA GLU A 115 2.61 -18.99 0.07
C GLU A 115 3.43 -17.74 -0.27
N ASN A 116 2.94 -16.88 -1.16
CA ASN A 116 3.59 -15.63 -1.52
C ASN A 116 3.66 -14.66 -0.33
N THR A 117 2.58 -14.53 0.45
CA THR A 117 2.56 -13.65 1.64
C THR A 117 3.62 -14.09 2.66
N ILE A 118 3.72 -15.41 2.92
CA ILE A 118 4.74 -15.96 3.81
C ILE A 118 6.14 -15.63 3.27
N ALA A 119 6.39 -15.89 1.99
CA ALA A 119 7.69 -15.63 1.37
C ALA A 119 8.06 -14.14 1.38
N ASP A 120 7.09 -13.24 1.17
CA ASP A 120 7.29 -11.80 1.19
C ASP A 120 7.65 -11.28 2.60
N LEU A 121 7.01 -11.83 3.63
CA LEU A 121 7.33 -11.53 5.02
C LEU A 121 8.72 -12.07 5.40
N GLU A 122 9.03 -13.33 5.07
CA GLU A 122 10.34 -13.94 5.37
C GLU A 122 11.50 -13.18 4.69
N GLN A 123 11.28 -12.70 3.47
CA GLN A 123 12.28 -11.98 2.69
C GLN A 123 12.28 -10.45 2.91
N ASN A 124 11.47 -9.94 3.84
CA ASN A 124 11.29 -8.51 4.12
C ASN A 124 10.92 -7.68 2.87
N ARG A 125 10.18 -8.26 1.91
CA ARG A 125 9.64 -7.54 0.76
C ARG A 125 8.39 -6.75 1.12
N MET A 126 7.61 -7.24 2.10
CA MET A 126 6.41 -6.59 2.64
C MET A 126 6.50 -6.43 4.16
N PRO A 127 6.01 -5.31 4.69
CA PRO A 127 5.55 -4.10 3.99
C PRO A 127 6.69 -3.38 3.25
N ILE A 128 6.38 -2.69 2.14
CA ILE A 128 7.39 -1.98 1.34
C ILE A 128 8.02 -0.81 2.11
N ASN A 129 9.32 -0.58 1.90
CA ASN A 129 10.07 0.45 2.61
C ASN A 129 9.49 1.87 2.43
N GLY A 130 8.94 2.19 1.26
CA GLY A 130 8.31 3.48 0.98
C GLY A 130 7.08 3.72 1.87
N TYR A 131 6.30 2.69 2.16
CA TYR A 131 5.16 2.77 3.05
C TYR A 131 5.61 2.92 4.51
N THR A 132 6.49 2.05 5.00
CA THR A 132 6.97 2.09 6.39
C THR A 132 7.80 3.33 6.73
N ALA A 133 8.31 4.05 5.73
CA ALA A 133 8.99 5.33 5.94
C ALA A 133 8.00 6.44 6.37
N GLN A 134 6.75 6.39 5.89
CA GLN A 134 5.69 7.34 6.22
C GLN A 134 4.76 6.82 7.34
N HIS A 135 4.73 5.49 7.55
CA HIS A 135 3.91 4.77 8.52
C HIS A 135 4.83 3.96 9.45
N PRO A 136 5.45 4.59 10.47
CA PRO A 136 6.33 3.88 11.40
C PRO A 136 5.63 2.72 12.14
N GLU A 137 4.32 2.83 12.38
CA GLU A 137 3.46 1.82 12.99
C GLU A 137 3.33 0.54 12.15
N ALA A 138 3.58 0.64 10.86
CA ALA A 138 3.57 -0.50 9.94
C ALA A 138 4.90 -1.28 9.92
N ARG A 139 5.90 -0.84 10.67
CA ARG A 139 7.19 -1.54 10.78
C ARG A 139 7.05 -2.73 11.71
N LEU A 140 6.99 -3.92 11.14
CA LEU A 140 6.93 -5.15 11.92
C LEU A 140 8.21 -5.38 12.72
N GLN A 141 8.06 -5.57 14.04
CA GLN A 141 9.11 -6.14 14.87
C GLN A 141 9.32 -7.62 14.49
N ALA A 142 10.48 -8.18 14.84
CA ALA A 142 10.78 -9.58 14.51
C ALA A 142 9.73 -10.56 15.06
N SER A 143 9.23 -10.33 16.28
CA SER A 143 8.17 -11.13 16.91
C SER A 143 6.84 -10.99 16.17
N GLU A 144 6.43 -9.76 15.82
CA GLU A 144 5.18 -9.50 15.10
C GLU A 144 5.18 -10.14 13.71
N LYS A 145 6.31 -10.04 13.00
CA LYS A 145 6.50 -10.71 11.72
C LYS A 145 6.39 -12.23 11.86
N GLN A 146 7.01 -12.80 12.89
CA GLN A 146 6.92 -14.23 13.16
C GLN A 146 5.49 -14.66 13.47
N THR A 147 4.75 -13.89 14.28
CA THR A 147 3.32 -14.11 14.55
C THR A 147 2.50 -14.19 13.27
N LEU A 148 2.70 -13.25 12.33
CA LEU A 148 2.00 -13.28 11.05
C LEU A 148 2.38 -14.50 10.20
N ILE A 149 3.68 -14.81 10.12
CA ILE A 149 4.17 -15.97 9.36
C ILE A 149 3.56 -17.27 9.90
N GLU A 150 3.58 -17.47 11.21
CA GLU A 150 3.01 -18.66 11.86
C GLU A 150 1.50 -18.75 11.65
N TYR A 151 0.80 -17.62 11.73
CA TYR A 151 -0.63 -17.56 11.47
C TYR A 151 -0.97 -17.97 10.04
N PHE A 152 -0.28 -17.43 9.03
CA PHE A 152 -0.50 -17.82 7.64
C PHE A 152 -0.09 -19.26 7.35
N LYS A 153 1.01 -19.75 7.95
CA LYS A 153 1.42 -21.16 7.86
C LYS A 153 0.36 -22.09 8.47
N GLY A 154 -0.22 -21.72 9.60
CA GLY A 154 -1.32 -22.48 10.23
C GLY A 154 -2.54 -22.62 9.32
N ILE A 155 -2.97 -21.52 8.67
CA ILE A 155 -4.06 -21.56 7.70
C ILE A 155 -3.70 -22.44 6.51
N LEU A 156 -2.51 -22.29 5.95
CA LEU A 156 -2.04 -23.07 4.81
C LEU A 156 -2.00 -24.57 5.12
N GLN A 157 -1.50 -24.94 6.28
CA GLN A 157 -1.41 -26.34 6.74
C GLN A 157 -2.77 -26.96 7.03
N SER A 158 -3.74 -26.16 7.48
CA SER A 158 -5.10 -26.65 7.75
C SER A 158 -5.82 -27.12 6.48
N GLY A 159 -5.44 -26.61 5.30
CA GLY A 159 -6.11 -26.83 4.03
C GLY A 159 -7.51 -26.20 3.92
N ASN A 160 -7.95 -25.47 4.96
CA ASN A 160 -9.27 -24.83 5.06
C ASN A 160 -9.16 -23.33 4.70
N TYR A 161 -8.83 -23.03 3.45
CA TYR A 161 -8.70 -21.66 2.96
C TYR A 161 -9.49 -21.41 1.68
#